data_46ac60e14192ba6deead13e38a29817a
#
_entry.id   46ac60e14192ba6deead13e38a29817a
#
_cell.length_a   1.000
_cell.length_b   1.000
_cell.length_c   1.000
_cell.angle_alpha   90.00
_cell.angle_beta   90.00
_cell.angle_gamma   90.00
#
_symmetry.space_group_name_H-M   'P 1'
#
loop_
_entity.id
_entity.type
_entity.pdbx_description
1 polymer ?
#
loop_
_entity_poly.entity_id
_entity_poly.type
_entity_poly.pdbx_seq_one_letter_code
_entity_poly.pdbx_strand_id
1 'polypeptide(L)'
;LKERRIEVSRQERRVQQKEESIDRKLDNLEKKEETLQNKLKNADEKVAEADRIKKSQLDMLEKISQFTVDQAKDYLLSKLDEDLVHEKAVRVTNFESQVKEDCEAKARQYISLAISRCAADQVSESAVSVVALPNDEMKGRIIGREGRNIRTIETLTGVDLIIDDTPEAITISCFDQVRREVARIALEKLIQDGRIHPTRIEEMVEKAKREVELKIKQEGERAILETNVHGVNHELVKLLGRLRYRTSYRQNVLNHSIEVAHLAGMMASELGVDANLARRAGLLHDIGKALSYEIEGSHVQIGVDVCKKYKDSPEVIHAIEAHHGDVETR
;
A
#
# COMPACT_ATOMS: atom_id res chain seq x y z
N LEU A 1 45.47 -76.35 25.18
CA LEU A 1 44.23 -76.83 25.79
C LEU A 1 44.07 -76.40 27.26
N LYS A 2 45.14 -76.38 28.08
CA LYS A 2 45.06 -75.91 29.47
C LYS A 2 44.77 -74.41 29.63
N GLU A 3 45.36 -73.54 28.82
CA GLU A 3 45.17 -72.11 28.86
C GLU A 3 43.70 -71.72 28.48
N ARG A 4 43.13 -72.33 27.45
CA ARG A 4 41.70 -72.11 27.09
C ARG A 4 40.73 -72.51 28.18
N ARG A 5 41.01 -73.56 28.94
CA ARG A 5 40.19 -73.95 30.07
C ARG A 5 40.21 -72.93 31.23
N ILE A 6 41.37 -72.32 31.47
CA ILE A 6 41.53 -71.30 32.53
C ILE A 6 40.78 -70.01 32.10
N GLU A 7 40.85 -69.65 30.86
CA GLU A 7 40.16 -68.47 30.31
C GLU A 7 38.65 -68.63 30.35
N VAL A 8 38.11 -69.78 29.97
CA VAL A 8 36.67 -70.08 30.04
C VAL A 8 36.19 -70.06 31.52
N SER A 9 36.95 -70.70 32.42
CA SER A 9 36.54 -70.68 33.87
C SER A 9 36.60 -69.28 34.48
N ARG A 10 37.47 -68.37 33.95
CA ARG A 10 37.52 -66.97 34.39
C ARG A 10 36.35 -66.17 33.82
N GLN A 11 35.93 -66.44 32.61
CA GLN A 11 34.75 -65.83 32.00
C GLN A 11 33.46 -66.30 32.66
N GLU A 12 33.32 -67.58 32.97
CA GLU A 12 32.19 -68.16 33.71
C GLU A 12 31.99 -67.50 35.08
N ARG A 13 33.08 -67.36 35.87
CA ARG A 13 33.01 -66.64 37.16
C ARG A 13 32.59 -65.17 36.99
N ARG A 14 33.03 -64.53 35.93
CA ARG A 14 32.67 -63.12 35.67
C ARG A 14 31.21 -62.96 35.26
N VAL A 15 30.67 -63.93 34.51
CA VAL A 15 29.26 -63.96 34.15
C VAL A 15 28.43 -64.23 35.39
N GLN A 16 28.78 -65.21 36.21
CA GLN A 16 28.07 -65.52 37.44
C GLN A 16 28.03 -64.36 38.45
N GLN A 17 29.12 -63.59 38.60
CA GLN A 17 29.16 -62.38 39.41
C GLN A 17 28.24 -61.25 38.83
N LYS A 18 28.13 -61.19 37.52
CA LYS A 18 27.22 -60.23 36.86
C LYS A 18 25.78 -60.64 37.05
N GLU A 19 25.44 -61.92 36.95
CA GLU A 19 24.09 -62.44 37.16
C GLU A 19 23.65 -62.17 38.62
N GLU A 20 24.47 -62.46 39.59
CA GLU A 20 24.15 -62.15 41.00
C GLU A 20 23.96 -60.64 41.27
N SER A 21 24.73 -59.78 40.55
CA SER A 21 24.59 -58.32 40.63
C SER A 21 23.30 -57.82 39.96
N ILE A 22 22.88 -58.48 38.90
CA ILE A 22 21.62 -58.15 38.17
C ILE A 22 20.44 -58.57 39.01
N ASP A 23 20.47 -59.78 39.59
CA ASP A 23 19.37 -60.24 40.45
C ASP A 23 19.19 -59.33 41.65
N ARG A 24 20.27 -58.92 42.34
CA ARG A 24 20.18 -57.96 43.45
C ARG A 24 19.62 -56.60 43.02
N LYS A 25 19.88 -56.16 41.77
CA LYS A 25 19.30 -54.92 41.24
C LYS A 25 17.83 -55.06 40.89
N LEU A 26 17.42 -56.22 40.37
CA LEU A 26 16.04 -56.55 40.09
C LEU A 26 15.20 -56.55 41.41
N ASP A 27 15.64 -57.28 42.47
CA ASP A 27 15.01 -57.22 43.72
C ASP A 27 14.86 -55.82 44.34
N ASN A 28 15.89 -55.01 44.18
CA ASN A 28 15.84 -53.60 44.62
C ASN A 28 14.86 -52.75 43.81
N LEU A 29 14.74 -53.02 42.53
CA LEU A 29 13.78 -52.31 41.64
C LEU A 29 12.34 -52.70 41.98
N GLU A 30 12.05 -54.02 42.17
CA GLU A 30 10.74 -54.48 42.57
C GLU A 30 10.30 -53.87 43.90
N LYS A 31 11.18 -53.82 44.90
CA LYS A 31 10.91 -53.17 46.19
C LYS A 31 10.64 -51.67 46.09
N LYS A 32 11.36 -51.01 45.18
CA LYS A 32 11.11 -49.59 44.93
C LYS A 32 9.81 -49.35 44.19
N GLU A 33 9.45 -50.20 43.26
CA GLU A 33 8.19 -50.14 42.52
C GLU A 33 6.98 -50.34 43.44
N GLU A 34 7.03 -51.33 44.33
CA GLU A 34 6.02 -51.56 45.35
C GLU A 34 5.89 -50.36 46.31
N THR A 35 7.03 -49.79 46.73
CA THR A 35 7.05 -48.58 47.58
C THR A 35 6.45 -47.38 46.90
N LEU A 36 6.71 -47.22 45.60
CA LEU A 36 6.18 -46.16 44.77
C LEU A 36 4.66 -46.32 44.56
N GLN A 37 4.20 -47.51 44.26
CA GLN A 37 2.76 -47.81 44.11
C GLN A 37 1.99 -47.52 45.41
N ASN A 38 2.56 -47.89 46.53
CA ASN A 38 1.94 -47.63 47.88
C ASN A 38 1.94 -46.09 48.15
N LYS A 39 2.97 -45.37 47.78
CA LYS A 39 2.99 -43.90 47.92
C LYS A 39 1.99 -43.20 47.00
N LEU A 40 1.83 -43.66 45.76
CA LEU A 40 0.82 -43.16 44.83
C LEU A 40 -0.59 -43.38 45.37
N LYS A 41 -0.90 -44.59 45.79
CA LYS A 41 -2.21 -44.89 46.37
C LYS A 41 -2.53 -44.05 47.62
N ASN A 42 -1.56 -43.86 48.50
CA ASN A 42 -1.72 -42.96 49.66
C ASN A 42 -1.89 -41.48 49.27
N ALA A 43 -1.23 -41.06 48.21
CA ALA A 43 -1.39 -39.68 47.69
C ALA A 43 -2.79 -39.48 47.11
N ASP A 44 -3.27 -40.43 46.31
CA ASP A 44 -4.62 -40.38 45.70
C ASP A 44 -5.72 -40.40 46.79
N GLU A 45 -5.58 -41.25 47.83
CA GLU A 45 -6.50 -41.27 48.97
C GLU A 45 -6.53 -39.92 49.70
N LYS A 46 -5.37 -39.28 49.93
CA LYS A 46 -5.29 -37.95 50.57
C LYS A 46 -5.89 -36.85 49.71
N VAL A 47 -5.71 -36.90 48.37
CA VAL A 47 -6.34 -35.94 47.46
C VAL A 47 -7.86 -36.10 47.51
N ALA A 48 -8.35 -37.33 47.42
CA ALA A 48 -9.80 -37.60 47.52
C ALA A 48 -10.41 -37.14 48.84
N GLU A 49 -9.70 -37.32 49.97
CA GLU A 49 -10.13 -36.84 51.27
C GLU A 49 -10.12 -35.31 51.37
N ALA A 50 -9.10 -34.66 50.84
CA ALA A 50 -9.02 -33.19 50.77
C ALA A 50 -10.16 -32.59 49.94
N ASP A 51 -10.51 -33.21 48.80
CA ASP A 51 -11.63 -32.78 47.95
C ASP A 51 -12.99 -32.96 48.68
N ARG A 52 -13.16 -34.04 49.42
CA ARG A 52 -14.37 -34.24 50.26
C ARG A 52 -14.49 -33.19 51.35
N ILE A 53 -13.41 -32.88 52.05
CA ILE A 53 -13.40 -31.86 53.11
C ILE A 53 -13.71 -30.49 52.49
N LYS A 54 -13.08 -30.14 51.34
CA LYS A 54 -13.31 -28.90 50.64
C LYS A 54 -14.77 -28.74 50.23
N LYS A 55 -15.38 -29.80 49.67
CA LYS A 55 -16.79 -29.80 49.31
C LYS A 55 -17.70 -29.60 50.51
N SER A 56 -17.44 -30.33 51.61
CA SER A 56 -18.20 -30.19 52.85
C SER A 56 -18.11 -28.81 53.49
N GLN A 57 -16.92 -28.15 53.36
CA GLN A 57 -16.73 -26.79 53.84
C GLN A 57 -17.48 -25.77 52.98
N LEU A 58 -17.50 -25.95 51.65
CA LEU A 58 -18.30 -25.13 50.73
C LEU A 58 -19.80 -25.25 51.00
N ASP A 59 -20.31 -26.48 51.15
CA ASP A 59 -21.72 -26.75 51.48
C ASP A 59 -22.13 -26.11 52.85
N MET A 60 -21.18 -26.08 53.80
CA MET A 60 -21.41 -25.44 55.11
C MET A 60 -21.42 -23.91 54.97
N LEU A 61 -20.52 -23.34 54.17
CA LEU A 61 -20.49 -21.90 53.88
C LEU A 61 -21.75 -21.45 53.14
N GLU A 62 -22.24 -22.24 52.19
CA GLU A 62 -23.52 -21.95 51.51
C GLU A 62 -24.70 -21.93 52.48
N LYS A 63 -24.74 -22.85 53.44
CA LYS A 63 -25.81 -22.88 54.48
C LYS A 63 -25.73 -21.71 55.45
N ILE A 64 -24.53 -21.23 55.79
CA ILE A 64 -24.33 -20.10 56.72
C ILE A 64 -24.57 -18.78 56.04
N SER A 65 -24.09 -18.59 54.83
CA SER A 65 -24.19 -17.35 54.07
C SER A 65 -25.51 -17.14 53.35
N GLN A 66 -26.29 -18.21 53.18
CA GLN A 66 -27.50 -18.23 52.33
C GLN A 66 -27.27 -17.89 50.86
N PHE A 67 -26.01 -17.87 50.41
CA PHE A 67 -25.61 -17.67 49.03
C PHE A 67 -25.08 -18.97 48.45
N THR A 68 -25.44 -19.29 47.22
CA THR A 68 -24.72 -20.29 46.44
C THR A 68 -23.35 -19.75 46.03
N VAL A 69 -22.41 -20.64 45.68
CA VAL A 69 -21.07 -20.22 45.20
C VAL A 69 -21.17 -19.23 44.04
N ASP A 70 -22.10 -19.45 43.10
CA ASP A 70 -22.32 -18.58 41.97
C ASP A 70 -22.89 -17.22 42.38
N GLN A 71 -23.87 -17.19 43.28
CA GLN A 71 -24.41 -15.94 43.83
C GLN A 71 -23.38 -15.12 44.61
N ALA A 72 -22.52 -15.76 45.37
CA ALA A 72 -21.43 -15.10 46.09
C ALA A 72 -20.40 -14.52 45.14
N LYS A 73 -20.10 -15.24 44.05
CA LYS A 73 -19.19 -14.78 42.97
C LYS A 73 -19.77 -13.56 42.26
N ASP A 74 -21.04 -13.61 41.84
CA ASP A 74 -21.70 -12.50 41.14
C ASP A 74 -21.81 -11.27 42.05
N TYR A 75 -22.11 -11.42 43.33
CA TYR A 75 -22.11 -10.32 44.29
C TYR A 75 -20.73 -9.69 44.46
N LEU A 76 -19.68 -10.51 44.59
CA LEU A 76 -18.30 -10.00 44.68
C LEU A 76 -17.85 -9.28 43.39
N LEU A 77 -18.21 -9.82 42.24
CA LEU A 77 -17.88 -9.20 40.95
C LEU A 77 -18.62 -7.86 40.78
N SER A 78 -19.91 -7.82 41.14
CA SER A 78 -20.69 -6.57 41.08
C SER A 78 -20.10 -5.50 42.01
N LYS A 79 -19.75 -5.91 43.26
CA LYS A 79 -19.14 -5.00 44.23
C LYS A 79 -17.76 -4.50 43.75
N LEU A 80 -16.95 -5.38 43.19
CA LEU A 80 -15.65 -5.04 42.63
C LEU A 80 -15.79 -4.11 41.40
N ASP A 81 -16.80 -4.32 40.60
CA ASP A 81 -17.08 -3.47 39.44
C ASP A 81 -17.49 -2.06 39.87
N GLU A 82 -18.29 -1.92 40.92
CA GLU A 82 -18.65 -0.61 41.53
C GLU A 82 -17.39 0.12 42.04
N ASP A 83 -16.53 -0.58 42.80
CA ASP A 83 -15.34 0.00 43.41
C ASP A 83 -14.26 0.39 42.35
N LEU A 84 -14.24 -0.29 41.22
CA LEU A 84 -13.24 -0.12 40.16
C LEU A 84 -13.67 0.81 39.03
N VAL A 85 -14.87 1.43 39.08
CA VAL A 85 -15.36 2.32 37.99
C VAL A 85 -14.36 3.40 37.65
N HIS A 86 -13.79 4.08 38.65
CA HIS A 86 -12.79 5.13 38.45
C HIS A 86 -11.49 4.60 37.86
N GLU A 87 -11.02 3.46 38.35
CA GLU A 87 -9.77 2.86 37.89
C GLU A 87 -9.88 2.34 36.45
N LYS A 88 -11.04 1.76 36.08
CA LYS A 88 -11.38 1.40 34.71
C LYS A 88 -11.39 2.61 33.78
N ALA A 89 -12.01 3.72 34.18
CA ALA A 89 -12.04 4.95 33.41
C ALA A 89 -10.64 5.50 33.16
N VAL A 90 -9.78 5.55 34.19
CA VAL A 90 -8.38 6.00 34.06
C VAL A 90 -7.60 5.07 33.13
N ARG A 91 -7.76 3.75 33.24
CA ARG A 91 -7.07 2.80 32.34
C ARG A 91 -7.52 2.94 30.88
N VAL A 92 -8.83 3.12 30.65
CA VAL A 92 -9.36 3.35 29.29
C VAL A 92 -8.77 4.65 28.69
N THR A 93 -8.81 5.76 29.44
CA THR A 93 -8.24 7.02 28.98
C THR A 93 -6.73 6.93 28.67
N ASN A 94 -5.96 6.26 29.52
CA ASN A 94 -4.54 6.06 29.30
C ASN A 94 -4.30 5.16 28.07
N PHE A 95 -5.10 4.11 27.90
CA PHE A 95 -5.01 3.23 26.74
C PHE A 95 -5.36 3.98 25.44
N GLU A 96 -6.43 4.77 25.44
CA GLU A 96 -6.80 5.61 24.28
C GLU A 96 -5.70 6.60 23.90
N SER A 97 -5.08 7.26 24.90
CA SER A 97 -3.95 8.16 24.68
C SER A 97 -2.75 7.44 24.08
N GLN A 98 -2.42 6.27 24.60
CA GLN A 98 -1.30 5.45 24.12
C GLN A 98 -1.55 4.93 22.70
N VAL A 99 -2.77 4.47 22.40
CA VAL A 99 -3.16 4.06 21.05
C VAL A 99 -3.05 5.22 20.08
N LYS A 100 -3.46 6.42 20.48
CA LYS A 100 -3.35 7.62 19.63
C LYS A 100 -1.88 7.96 19.33
N GLU A 101 -1.01 7.95 20.32
CA GLU A 101 0.43 8.19 20.16
C GLU A 101 1.08 7.11 19.27
N ASP A 102 0.76 5.84 19.50
CA ASP A 102 1.26 4.72 18.69
C ASP A 102 0.77 4.80 17.24
N CYS A 103 -0.48 5.21 17.02
CA CYS A 103 -1.02 5.43 15.68
C CYS A 103 -0.31 6.57 14.95
N GLU A 104 -0.03 7.69 15.64
CA GLU A 104 0.72 8.81 15.05
C GLU A 104 2.16 8.40 14.71
N ALA A 105 2.83 7.67 15.58
CA ALA A 105 4.19 7.19 15.35
C ALA A 105 4.25 6.22 14.15
N LYS A 106 3.32 5.26 14.09
CA LYS A 106 3.19 4.34 12.96
C LYS A 106 2.84 5.04 11.66
N ALA A 107 1.92 6.01 11.70
CA ALA A 107 1.56 6.82 10.54
C ALA A 107 2.78 7.56 9.97
N ARG A 108 3.58 8.21 10.83
CA ARG A 108 4.84 8.86 10.41
C ARG A 108 5.83 7.86 9.80
N GLN A 109 5.96 6.67 10.39
CA GLN A 109 6.83 5.62 9.88
C GLN A 109 6.38 5.13 8.50
N TYR A 110 5.08 4.88 8.31
CA TYR A 110 4.53 4.47 7.01
C TYR A 110 4.67 5.55 5.95
N ILE A 111 4.41 6.82 6.31
CA ILE A 111 4.60 7.96 5.42
C ILE A 111 6.08 8.09 5.02
N SER A 112 7.02 8.02 5.97
CA SER A 112 8.45 8.06 5.67
C SER A 112 8.89 6.92 4.76
N LEU A 113 8.38 5.70 5.00
CA LEU A 113 8.69 4.53 4.17
C LEU A 113 8.09 4.68 2.75
N ALA A 114 6.86 5.18 2.65
CA ALA A 114 6.21 5.46 1.37
C ALA A 114 6.98 6.55 0.59
N ILE A 115 7.36 7.66 1.24
CA ILE A 115 8.18 8.70 0.64
C ILE A 115 9.50 8.13 0.15
N SER A 116 10.20 7.34 0.97
CA SER A 116 11.49 6.74 0.59
C SER A 116 11.38 5.79 -0.62
N ARG A 117 10.28 5.04 -0.73
CA ARG A 117 10.05 4.13 -1.86
C ARG A 117 9.61 4.84 -3.13
N CYS A 118 8.81 5.90 -3.00
CA CYS A 118 8.23 6.62 -4.13
C CYS A 118 9.05 7.85 -4.54
N ALA A 119 10.08 8.25 -3.76
CA ALA A 119 10.84 9.48 -4.02
C ALA A 119 11.54 9.47 -5.39
N ALA A 120 12.10 8.33 -5.80
CA ALA A 120 12.78 8.21 -7.09
C ALA A 120 11.81 8.37 -8.27
N ASP A 121 10.62 7.74 -8.19
CA ASP A 121 9.59 7.85 -9.21
C ASP A 121 8.99 9.26 -9.24
N GLN A 122 8.85 9.89 -8.09
CA GLN A 122 8.29 11.23 -7.93
C GLN A 122 9.21 12.34 -8.48
N VAL A 123 10.53 12.17 -8.36
CA VAL A 123 11.51 13.12 -8.94
C VAL A 123 11.47 13.08 -10.47
N SER A 124 11.23 11.91 -11.07
CA SER A 124 11.09 11.77 -12.52
C SER A 124 9.80 12.38 -13.07
N GLU A 125 8.76 12.55 -12.25
CA GLU A 125 7.50 13.24 -12.59
C GLU A 125 7.57 14.77 -12.37
N SER A 126 8.68 15.28 -11.84
CA SER A 126 8.87 16.72 -11.62
C SER A 126 8.95 17.52 -12.92
N ALA A 127 9.15 18.83 -12.84
CA ALA A 127 9.19 19.75 -14.01
C ALA A 127 10.33 19.50 -15.01
N VAL A 128 11.15 18.49 -14.79
CA VAL A 128 12.30 18.17 -15.65
C VAL A 128 12.25 16.72 -16.14
N SER A 129 12.76 16.50 -17.33
CA SER A 129 13.01 15.16 -17.91
C SER A 129 14.45 15.08 -18.39
N VAL A 130 15.10 13.95 -18.23
CA VAL A 130 16.48 13.75 -18.66
C VAL A 130 16.49 12.84 -19.89
N VAL A 131 17.24 13.24 -20.92
CA VAL A 131 17.50 12.42 -22.10
C VAL A 131 18.95 11.97 -22.08
N ALA A 132 19.18 10.66 -22.13
CA ALA A 132 20.51 10.09 -22.18
C ALA A 132 21.11 10.25 -23.58
N LEU A 133 22.39 10.58 -23.63
CA LEU A 133 23.17 10.71 -24.86
C LEU A 133 24.14 9.53 -24.99
N PRO A 134 24.44 9.07 -26.21
CA PRO A 134 25.41 7.99 -26.43
C PRO A 134 26.85 8.42 -26.13
N ASN A 135 27.15 9.72 -26.19
CA ASN A 135 28.43 10.33 -25.84
C ASN A 135 28.27 11.85 -25.70
N ASP A 136 29.27 12.51 -25.07
CA ASP A 136 29.24 13.95 -24.84
C ASP A 136 29.43 14.79 -26.14
N GLU A 137 29.98 14.24 -27.23
CA GLU A 137 30.08 14.92 -28.52
C GLU A 137 28.69 15.27 -29.08
N MET A 138 27.68 14.48 -28.71
CA MET A 138 26.31 14.73 -29.12
C MET A 138 25.76 16.08 -28.58
N LYS A 139 26.22 16.49 -27.37
CA LYS A 139 25.86 17.81 -26.79
C LYS A 139 26.21 18.94 -27.77
N GLY A 140 27.44 18.94 -28.28
CA GLY A 140 27.89 19.96 -29.26
C GLY A 140 27.04 19.96 -30.54
N ARG A 141 26.60 18.81 -31.03
CA ARG A 141 25.74 18.66 -32.20
C ARG A 141 24.32 19.16 -31.94
N ILE A 142 23.79 18.92 -30.77
CA ILE A 142 22.45 19.41 -30.33
C ILE A 142 22.48 20.92 -30.15
N ILE A 143 23.55 21.48 -29.59
CA ILE A 143 23.74 22.94 -29.50
C ILE A 143 23.81 23.53 -30.89
N GLY A 144 24.65 22.97 -31.75
CA GLY A 144 24.91 23.45 -33.09
C GLY A 144 25.75 24.73 -33.11
N ARG A 145 26.11 25.21 -34.31
CA ARG A 145 26.88 26.46 -34.45
C ARG A 145 26.08 27.61 -33.85
N GLU A 146 26.70 28.36 -32.94
CA GLU A 146 26.12 29.52 -32.28
C GLU A 146 24.78 29.25 -31.58
N GLY A 147 24.54 28.01 -31.18
CA GLY A 147 23.29 27.61 -30.52
C GLY A 147 22.09 27.52 -31.45
N ARG A 148 22.27 27.40 -32.76
CA ARG A 148 21.19 27.42 -33.75
C ARG A 148 20.22 26.22 -33.56
N ASN A 149 20.72 25.03 -33.34
CA ASN A 149 19.90 23.85 -33.24
C ASN A 149 19.10 23.83 -31.92
N ILE A 150 19.73 24.16 -30.79
CA ILE A 150 19.06 24.23 -29.50
C ILE A 150 17.92 25.25 -29.52
N ARG A 151 18.17 26.46 -30.03
CA ARG A 151 17.12 27.48 -30.15
C ARG A 151 15.97 27.04 -31.05
N THR A 152 16.26 26.29 -32.13
CA THR A 152 15.20 25.73 -32.99
C THR A 152 14.33 24.73 -32.21
N ILE A 153 14.92 23.84 -31.42
CA ILE A 153 14.17 22.86 -30.58
C ILE A 153 13.32 23.60 -29.57
N GLU A 154 13.91 24.53 -28.80
CA GLU A 154 13.23 25.34 -27.79
C GLU A 154 12.05 26.13 -28.38
N THR A 155 12.26 26.80 -29.52
CA THR A 155 11.21 27.58 -30.20
C THR A 155 10.05 26.71 -30.68
N LEU A 156 10.32 25.51 -31.22
CA LEU A 156 9.29 24.62 -31.77
C LEU A 156 8.51 23.84 -30.72
N THR A 157 9.13 23.56 -29.59
CA THR A 157 8.55 22.77 -28.53
C THR A 157 8.07 23.61 -27.35
N GLY A 158 8.64 24.80 -27.14
CA GLY A 158 8.34 25.67 -26.00
C GLY A 158 8.88 25.13 -24.69
N VAL A 159 10.00 24.42 -24.70
CA VAL A 159 10.72 23.93 -23.54
C VAL A 159 12.08 24.58 -23.41
N ASP A 160 12.71 24.57 -22.26
CA ASP A 160 14.09 24.96 -22.04
C ASP A 160 14.99 23.72 -21.99
N LEU A 161 16.09 23.73 -22.75
CA LEU A 161 17.10 22.68 -22.76
C LEU A 161 18.29 23.08 -21.90
N ILE A 162 18.52 22.41 -20.81
CA ILE A 162 19.63 22.63 -19.89
C ILE A 162 20.74 21.63 -20.25
N ILE A 163 21.86 22.18 -20.76
CA ILE A 163 23.07 21.39 -21.08
C ILE A 163 24.15 21.82 -20.10
N ASP A 164 24.38 21.03 -19.11
CA ASP A 164 25.37 21.22 -18.04
C ASP A 164 26.52 20.20 -18.15
N ASP A 165 27.38 20.18 -17.14
CA ASP A 165 28.51 19.26 -17.06
C ASP A 165 28.12 17.80 -16.72
N THR A 166 26.83 17.50 -16.56
CA THR A 166 26.35 16.13 -16.33
C THR A 166 26.73 15.24 -17.50
N PRO A 167 27.52 14.16 -17.31
CA PRO A 167 27.97 13.33 -18.41
C PRO A 167 26.82 12.69 -19.19
N GLU A 168 26.90 12.67 -20.50
CA GLU A 168 25.99 11.93 -21.38
C GLU A 168 24.50 12.16 -21.14
N ALA A 169 24.12 13.39 -20.74
CA ALA A 169 22.74 13.74 -20.45
C ALA A 169 22.39 15.17 -20.86
N ILE A 170 21.12 15.37 -21.22
CA ILE A 170 20.49 16.68 -21.41
C ILE A 170 19.21 16.73 -20.59
N THR A 171 19.01 17.81 -19.85
CA THR A 171 17.82 18.05 -19.06
C THR A 171 16.85 18.93 -19.83
N ILE A 172 15.59 18.49 -19.94
CA ILE A 172 14.49 19.25 -20.53
C ILE A 172 13.66 19.83 -19.38
N SER A 173 13.50 21.14 -19.34
CA SER A 173 12.69 21.83 -18.34
C SER A 173 11.44 22.44 -18.97
N CYS A 174 10.27 22.11 -18.43
CA CYS A 174 9.00 22.72 -18.81
C CYS A 174 7.92 22.34 -17.79
N PHE A 175 7.02 23.27 -17.45
CA PHE A 175 5.86 22.98 -16.63
C PHE A 175 4.83 22.12 -17.36
N ASP A 176 4.67 22.31 -18.67
CA ASP A 176 3.77 21.49 -19.49
C ASP A 176 4.43 20.16 -19.82
N GLN A 177 3.93 19.10 -19.20
CA GLN A 177 4.43 17.74 -19.40
C GLN A 177 4.21 17.22 -20.83
N VAL A 178 3.17 17.69 -21.55
CA VAL A 178 2.93 17.31 -22.95
C VAL A 178 4.05 17.87 -23.84
N ARG A 179 4.39 19.16 -23.69
CA ARG A 179 5.50 19.79 -24.44
C ARG A 179 6.82 19.11 -24.12
N ARG A 180 7.06 18.79 -22.85
CA ARG A 180 8.27 18.10 -22.39
C ARG A 180 8.40 16.72 -23.01
N GLU A 181 7.31 15.95 -23.08
CA GLU A 181 7.29 14.63 -23.73
C GLU A 181 7.52 14.73 -25.25
N VAL A 182 6.93 15.72 -25.91
CA VAL A 182 7.21 16.00 -27.34
C VAL A 182 8.70 16.28 -27.56
N ALA A 183 9.30 17.14 -26.73
CA ALA A 183 10.72 17.46 -26.83
C ALA A 183 11.60 16.23 -26.56
N ARG A 184 11.26 15.41 -25.58
CA ARG A 184 11.98 14.17 -25.25
C ARG A 184 11.98 13.21 -26.43
N ILE A 185 10.81 12.91 -26.99
CA ILE A 185 10.67 12.00 -28.15
C ILE A 185 11.40 12.58 -29.40
N ALA A 186 11.30 13.88 -29.63
CA ALA A 186 11.99 14.52 -30.74
C ALA A 186 13.51 14.41 -30.61
N LEU A 187 14.05 14.67 -29.42
CA LEU A 187 15.48 14.53 -29.12
C LEU A 187 15.95 13.08 -29.27
N GLU A 188 15.25 12.11 -28.72
CA GLU A 188 15.59 10.69 -28.87
C GLU A 188 15.66 10.28 -30.35
N LYS A 189 14.69 10.71 -31.15
CA LYS A 189 14.69 10.45 -32.60
C LYS A 189 15.85 11.12 -33.34
N LEU A 190 16.18 12.37 -32.96
CA LEU A 190 17.33 13.09 -33.53
C LEU A 190 18.67 12.42 -33.17
N ILE A 191 18.79 11.94 -31.94
CA ILE A 191 19.97 11.18 -31.45
C ILE A 191 20.14 9.89 -32.23
N GLN A 192 19.06 9.11 -32.40
CA GLN A 192 19.07 7.88 -33.17
C GLN A 192 19.37 8.07 -34.64
N ASP A 193 18.80 9.12 -35.28
CA ASP A 193 19.03 9.46 -36.68
C ASP A 193 20.43 10.02 -36.91
N GLY A 194 21.01 10.66 -35.91
CA GLY A 194 22.34 11.26 -35.99
C GLY A 194 22.42 12.52 -36.82
N ARG A 195 21.40 12.95 -37.56
CA ARG A 195 21.37 14.16 -38.40
C ARG A 195 20.65 15.28 -37.64
N ILE A 196 21.43 16.21 -37.08
CA ILE A 196 20.89 17.32 -36.28
C ILE A 196 21.12 18.63 -37.01
N HIS A 197 20.08 19.11 -37.70
CA HIS A 197 20.04 20.42 -38.39
C HIS A 197 18.57 20.92 -38.37
N PRO A 198 18.32 22.23 -38.53
CA PRO A 198 17.01 22.85 -38.32
C PRO A 198 15.84 22.14 -39.01
N THR A 199 15.95 21.90 -40.33
CA THR A 199 14.88 21.21 -41.09
C THR A 199 14.56 19.83 -40.55
N ARG A 200 15.60 19.08 -40.14
CA ARG A 200 15.40 17.75 -39.55
C ARG A 200 14.80 17.82 -38.15
N ILE A 201 15.14 18.83 -37.38
CA ILE A 201 14.53 19.13 -36.09
C ILE A 201 13.03 19.38 -36.26
N GLU A 202 12.63 20.22 -37.21
CA GLU A 202 11.21 20.50 -37.55
C GLU A 202 10.46 19.18 -37.84
N GLU A 203 11.01 18.35 -38.74
CA GLU A 203 10.41 17.06 -39.09
C GLU A 203 10.23 16.13 -37.87
N MET A 204 11.24 16.04 -37.01
CA MET A 204 11.20 15.16 -35.84
C MET A 204 10.24 15.70 -34.76
N VAL A 205 10.18 17.00 -34.55
CA VAL A 205 9.22 17.64 -33.64
C VAL A 205 7.80 17.41 -34.11
N GLU A 206 7.50 17.61 -35.40
CA GLU A 206 6.16 17.34 -35.94
C GLU A 206 5.78 15.86 -35.85
N LYS A 207 6.73 14.95 -36.05
CA LYS A 207 6.51 13.52 -35.86
C LYS A 207 6.25 13.17 -34.39
N ALA A 208 7.00 13.76 -33.47
CA ALA A 208 6.81 13.59 -32.04
C ALA A 208 5.45 14.12 -31.57
N LYS A 209 5.02 15.30 -32.05
CA LYS A 209 3.67 15.84 -31.73
C LYS A 209 2.57 14.87 -32.12
N ARG A 210 2.60 14.33 -33.34
CA ARG A 210 1.60 13.34 -33.80
C ARG A 210 1.61 12.07 -32.96
N GLU A 211 2.78 11.62 -32.56
CA GLU A 211 2.92 10.41 -31.70
C GLU A 211 2.34 10.63 -30.29
N VAL A 212 2.60 11.78 -29.69
CA VAL A 212 2.04 12.16 -28.39
C VAL A 212 0.52 12.34 -28.47
N GLU A 213 0.01 12.99 -29.53
CA GLU A 213 -1.44 13.12 -29.76
C GLU A 213 -2.12 11.76 -29.90
N LEU A 214 -1.52 10.82 -30.64
CA LEU A 214 -2.04 9.47 -30.77
C LEU A 214 -2.07 8.75 -29.42
N LYS A 215 -1.01 8.89 -28.64
CA LYS A 215 -0.93 8.29 -27.30
C LYS A 215 -1.96 8.90 -26.34
N ILE A 216 -2.16 10.22 -26.36
CA ILE A 216 -3.22 10.90 -25.62
C ILE A 216 -4.59 10.29 -25.96
N LYS A 217 -4.90 10.14 -27.23
CA LYS A 217 -6.16 9.54 -27.68
C LYS A 217 -6.31 8.12 -27.17
N GLN A 218 -5.28 7.30 -27.31
CA GLN A 218 -5.28 5.90 -26.84
C GLN A 218 -5.50 5.79 -25.33
N GLU A 219 -4.86 6.65 -24.55
CA GLU A 219 -5.03 6.63 -23.08
C GLU A 219 -6.43 7.08 -22.66
N GLY A 220 -7.03 8.04 -23.34
CA GLY A 220 -8.42 8.42 -23.10
C GLY A 220 -9.40 7.31 -23.45
N GLU A 221 -9.21 6.65 -24.61
CA GLU A 221 -10.01 5.49 -25.02
C GLU A 221 -9.84 4.32 -24.06
N ARG A 222 -8.62 4.05 -23.57
CA ARG A 222 -8.35 3.04 -22.55
C ARG A 222 -9.11 3.32 -21.25
N ALA A 223 -9.08 4.56 -20.75
CA ALA A 223 -9.75 4.93 -19.52
C ALA A 223 -11.27 4.72 -19.59
N ILE A 224 -11.90 5.06 -20.74
CA ILE A 224 -13.32 4.83 -20.98
C ILE A 224 -13.64 3.34 -21.01
N LEU A 225 -12.82 2.54 -21.67
CA LEU A 225 -13.03 1.11 -21.76
C LEU A 225 -12.89 0.43 -20.40
N GLU A 226 -11.86 0.80 -19.62
CA GLU A 226 -11.57 0.27 -18.29
C GLU A 226 -12.68 0.57 -17.29
N THR A 227 -13.23 1.79 -17.33
CA THR A 227 -14.31 2.21 -16.42
C THR A 227 -15.71 1.82 -16.92
N ASN A 228 -15.82 1.26 -18.13
CA ASN A 228 -17.08 0.91 -18.80
C ASN A 228 -18.04 2.12 -18.92
N VAL A 229 -17.49 3.31 -19.18
CA VAL A 229 -18.27 4.53 -19.43
C VAL A 229 -18.47 4.72 -20.91
N HIS A 230 -19.72 4.91 -21.37
CA HIS A 230 -20.06 4.98 -22.79
C HIS A 230 -20.64 6.33 -23.17
N GLY A 231 -20.54 6.68 -24.47
CA GLY A 231 -21.17 7.88 -25.02
C GLY A 231 -20.48 9.20 -24.61
N VAL A 232 -19.20 9.16 -24.24
CA VAL A 232 -18.41 10.37 -23.99
C VAL A 232 -18.01 11.01 -25.32
N ASN A 233 -18.13 12.33 -25.42
CA ASN A 233 -17.69 13.06 -26.62
C ASN A 233 -16.19 12.87 -26.85
N HIS A 234 -15.77 12.69 -28.12
CA HIS A 234 -14.39 12.37 -28.47
C HIS A 234 -13.38 13.48 -28.04
N GLU A 235 -13.81 14.72 -27.94
CA GLU A 235 -12.96 15.82 -27.43
C GLU A 235 -12.75 15.68 -25.90
N LEU A 236 -13.79 15.26 -25.16
CA LEU A 236 -13.63 14.93 -23.74
C LEU A 236 -12.71 13.71 -23.53
N VAL A 237 -12.76 12.73 -24.44
CA VAL A 237 -11.84 11.58 -24.44
C VAL A 237 -10.39 12.01 -24.61
N LYS A 238 -10.11 12.95 -25.52
CA LYS A 238 -8.77 13.52 -25.68
C LYS A 238 -8.32 14.28 -24.43
N LEU A 239 -9.19 15.09 -23.84
CA LEU A 239 -8.87 15.82 -22.61
C LEU A 239 -8.61 14.83 -21.45
N LEU A 240 -9.40 13.78 -21.35
CA LEU A 240 -9.16 12.70 -20.38
C LEU A 240 -7.78 12.06 -20.57
N GLY A 241 -7.40 11.78 -21.83
CA GLY A 241 -6.07 11.25 -22.15
C GLY A 241 -4.92 12.20 -21.81
N ARG A 242 -5.12 13.53 -21.91
CA ARG A 242 -4.14 14.52 -21.48
C ARG A 242 -3.85 14.48 -19.98
N LEU A 243 -4.81 14.01 -19.15
CA LEU A 243 -4.61 13.84 -17.71
C LEU A 243 -3.52 12.83 -17.37
N ARG A 244 -3.12 11.95 -18.30
CA ARG A 244 -1.95 11.09 -18.15
C ARG A 244 -0.66 11.90 -17.92
N TYR A 245 -0.59 13.07 -18.52
CA TYR A 245 0.54 14.00 -18.41
C TYR A 245 0.32 15.07 -17.34
N ARG A 246 -0.55 14.78 -16.35
CA ARG A 246 -0.86 15.70 -15.26
C ARG A 246 -0.71 14.99 -13.93
N THR A 247 0.12 15.56 -13.08
CA THR A 247 0.27 15.14 -11.68
C THR A 247 -0.33 16.19 -10.77
N SER A 248 -1.16 15.79 -9.82
CA SER A 248 -1.76 16.65 -8.80
C SER A 248 -1.75 15.90 -7.47
N TYR A 249 -1.34 16.57 -6.38
CA TYR A 249 -1.21 15.95 -5.07
C TYR A 249 -0.41 14.64 -5.07
N ARG A 250 0.63 14.56 -5.91
CA ARG A 250 1.51 13.40 -6.09
C ARG A 250 0.85 12.17 -6.72
N GLN A 251 -0.31 12.33 -7.32
CA GLN A 251 -1.00 11.27 -8.06
C GLN A 251 -1.13 11.65 -9.52
N ASN A 252 -1.02 10.67 -10.40
CA ASN A 252 -1.38 10.84 -11.80
C ASN A 252 -2.89 11.05 -11.91
N VAL A 253 -3.31 12.16 -12.50
CA VAL A 253 -4.73 12.56 -12.49
C VAL A 253 -5.60 11.59 -13.28
N LEU A 254 -5.12 11.00 -14.37
CA LEU A 254 -5.87 9.99 -15.12
C LEU A 254 -6.14 8.74 -14.28
N ASN A 255 -5.11 8.22 -13.63
CA ASN A 255 -5.25 7.03 -12.77
C ASN A 255 -6.19 7.33 -11.59
N HIS A 256 -6.05 8.49 -10.96
CA HIS A 256 -6.96 8.95 -9.92
C HIS A 256 -8.41 9.00 -10.41
N SER A 257 -8.67 9.58 -11.59
CA SER A 257 -10.02 9.63 -12.17
C SER A 257 -10.61 8.25 -12.44
N ILE A 258 -9.79 7.29 -12.88
CA ILE A 258 -10.20 5.89 -13.05
C ILE A 258 -10.57 5.24 -11.72
N GLU A 259 -9.75 5.42 -10.69
CA GLU A 259 -10.02 4.91 -9.33
C GLU A 259 -11.32 5.50 -8.75
N VAL A 260 -11.49 6.82 -8.85
CA VAL A 260 -12.72 7.49 -8.39
C VAL A 260 -13.94 6.98 -9.14
N ALA A 261 -13.85 6.75 -10.46
CA ALA A 261 -14.94 6.18 -11.23
C ALA A 261 -15.34 4.78 -10.74
N HIS A 262 -14.37 3.92 -10.47
CA HIS A 262 -14.64 2.58 -9.93
C HIS A 262 -15.28 2.64 -8.54
N LEU A 263 -14.73 3.44 -7.64
CA LEU A 263 -15.25 3.59 -6.28
C LEU A 263 -16.68 4.17 -6.29
N ALA A 264 -16.92 5.24 -7.06
CA ALA A 264 -18.24 5.84 -7.20
C ALA A 264 -19.26 4.83 -7.77
N GLY A 265 -18.87 4.05 -8.78
CA GLY A 265 -19.72 3.00 -9.35
C GLY A 265 -20.06 1.88 -8.37
N MET A 266 -19.11 1.46 -7.54
CA MET A 266 -19.36 0.46 -6.49
C MET A 266 -20.32 1.01 -5.43
N MET A 267 -20.08 2.21 -4.93
CA MET A 267 -20.94 2.85 -3.94
C MET A 267 -22.35 3.04 -4.47
N ALA A 268 -22.49 3.49 -5.71
CA ALA A 268 -23.80 3.66 -6.35
C ALA A 268 -24.55 2.33 -6.49
N SER A 269 -23.86 1.26 -6.82
CA SER A 269 -24.44 -0.09 -6.89
C SER A 269 -24.95 -0.58 -5.54
N GLU A 270 -24.22 -0.35 -4.45
CA GLU A 270 -24.62 -0.71 -3.09
C GLU A 270 -25.83 0.12 -2.62
N LEU A 271 -25.91 1.39 -3.03
CA LEU A 271 -27.02 2.27 -2.69
C LEU A 271 -28.24 2.09 -3.60
N GLY A 272 -28.13 1.26 -4.66
CA GLY A 272 -29.22 1.01 -5.61
C GLY A 272 -29.51 2.20 -6.54
N VAL A 273 -28.54 3.08 -6.81
CA VAL A 273 -28.63 4.22 -7.74
C VAL A 273 -27.85 3.95 -9.03
N ASP A 274 -27.93 4.85 -10.01
CA ASP A 274 -27.28 4.64 -11.32
C ASP A 274 -25.76 4.61 -11.24
N ALA A 275 -25.20 3.41 -11.24
CA ALA A 275 -23.75 3.16 -11.20
C ALA A 275 -23.01 3.68 -12.45
N ASN A 276 -23.66 3.75 -13.62
CA ASN A 276 -23.02 4.25 -14.84
C ASN A 276 -22.89 5.77 -14.80
N LEU A 277 -23.90 6.44 -14.32
CA LEU A 277 -23.87 7.89 -14.09
C LEU A 277 -22.78 8.25 -13.05
N ALA A 278 -22.72 7.51 -11.95
CA ALA A 278 -21.72 7.71 -10.90
C ALA A 278 -20.27 7.49 -11.42
N ARG A 279 -20.04 6.42 -12.20
CA ARG A 279 -18.73 6.18 -12.85
C ARG A 279 -18.35 7.31 -13.78
N ARG A 280 -19.30 7.79 -14.59
CA ARG A 280 -19.08 8.90 -15.52
C ARG A 280 -18.73 10.18 -14.79
N ALA A 281 -19.45 10.52 -13.74
CA ALA A 281 -19.18 11.67 -12.89
C ALA A 281 -17.80 11.58 -12.24
N GLY A 282 -17.46 10.42 -11.66
CA GLY A 282 -16.13 10.15 -11.08
C GLY A 282 -15.00 10.23 -12.10
N LEU A 283 -15.20 9.72 -13.32
CA LEU A 283 -14.19 9.78 -14.39
C LEU A 283 -13.91 11.21 -14.86
N LEU A 284 -14.93 12.07 -14.89
CA LEU A 284 -14.84 13.42 -15.44
C LEU A 284 -14.67 14.52 -14.39
N HIS A 285 -14.71 14.22 -13.08
CA HIS A 285 -14.71 15.23 -12.02
C HIS A 285 -13.51 16.20 -12.12
N ASP A 286 -12.37 15.73 -12.51
CA ASP A 286 -11.11 16.47 -12.58
C ASP A 286 -10.69 16.84 -14.01
N ILE A 287 -11.57 16.73 -15.01
CA ILE A 287 -11.24 16.93 -16.43
C ILE A 287 -10.69 18.33 -16.73
N GLY A 288 -11.08 19.33 -15.93
CA GLY A 288 -10.58 20.71 -16.10
C GLY A 288 -9.09 20.85 -15.84
N LYS A 289 -8.46 19.92 -15.11
CA LYS A 289 -7.01 19.90 -14.90
C LYS A 289 -6.22 19.66 -16.20
N ALA A 290 -6.85 19.13 -17.24
CA ALA A 290 -6.23 18.97 -18.56
C ALA A 290 -5.92 20.31 -19.27
N LEU A 291 -6.62 21.37 -18.90
CA LEU A 291 -6.53 22.70 -19.52
C LEU A 291 -6.07 23.81 -18.57
N SER A 292 -5.90 23.53 -17.28
CA SER A 292 -5.59 24.54 -16.25
C SER A 292 -4.25 25.26 -16.43
N TYR A 293 -3.38 24.82 -17.34
CA TYR A 293 -2.17 25.56 -17.73
C TYR A 293 -2.39 26.52 -18.91
N GLU A 294 -3.47 26.31 -19.66
CA GLU A 294 -3.76 27.07 -20.87
C GLU A 294 -4.87 28.12 -20.63
N ILE A 295 -5.73 27.87 -19.62
CA ILE A 295 -6.91 28.68 -19.34
C ILE A 295 -6.86 29.14 -17.87
N GLU A 296 -7.04 30.45 -17.65
CA GLU A 296 -7.18 31.00 -16.30
C GLU A 296 -8.49 30.57 -15.65
N GLY A 297 -8.44 30.15 -14.38
CA GLY A 297 -9.60 29.75 -13.62
C GLY A 297 -9.37 28.50 -12.77
N SER A 298 -10.35 28.14 -11.93
CA SER A 298 -10.31 26.89 -11.18
C SER A 298 -10.56 25.72 -12.13
N HIS A 299 -9.93 24.58 -11.85
CA HIS A 299 -10.18 23.36 -12.65
C HIS A 299 -11.65 22.92 -12.62
N VAL A 300 -12.38 23.24 -11.52
CA VAL A 300 -13.82 23.01 -11.41
C VAL A 300 -14.58 23.79 -12.45
N GLN A 301 -14.36 25.12 -12.51
CA GLN A 301 -15.02 25.99 -13.49
C GLN A 301 -14.68 25.60 -14.94
N ILE A 302 -13.40 25.35 -15.21
CA ILE A 302 -12.95 24.89 -16.53
C ILE A 302 -13.60 23.55 -16.90
N GLY A 303 -13.70 22.61 -15.95
CA GLY A 303 -14.34 21.32 -16.15
C GLY A 303 -15.84 21.44 -16.46
N VAL A 304 -16.54 22.27 -15.70
CA VAL A 304 -17.97 22.60 -15.92
C VAL A 304 -18.18 23.20 -17.32
N ASP A 305 -17.36 24.19 -17.70
CA ASP A 305 -17.51 24.89 -19.00
C ASP A 305 -17.25 23.95 -20.17
N VAL A 306 -16.24 23.09 -20.04
CA VAL A 306 -15.89 22.09 -21.06
C VAL A 306 -17.01 21.05 -21.19
N CYS A 307 -17.50 20.51 -20.10
CA CYS A 307 -18.59 19.51 -20.13
C CYS A 307 -19.91 20.13 -20.66
N LYS A 308 -20.21 21.37 -20.32
CA LYS A 308 -21.34 22.13 -20.92
C LYS A 308 -21.16 22.29 -22.43
N LYS A 309 -19.97 22.69 -22.88
CA LYS A 309 -19.65 22.88 -24.32
C LYS A 309 -19.87 21.59 -25.11
N TYR A 310 -19.51 20.45 -24.55
CA TYR A 310 -19.66 19.14 -25.22
C TYR A 310 -20.96 18.41 -24.84
N LYS A 311 -21.91 19.12 -24.20
CA LYS A 311 -23.27 18.66 -23.88
C LYS A 311 -23.31 17.36 -23.08
N ASP A 312 -22.50 17.28 -22.02
CA ASP A 312 -22.61 16.20 -21.05
C ASP A 312 -23.88 16.34 -20.20
N SER A 313 -24.24 15.30 -19.43
CA SER A 313 -25.47 15.33 -18.64
C SER A 313 -25.41 16.38 -17.51
N PRO A 314 -26.54 17.03 -17.18
CA PRO A 314 -26.58 18.01 -16.10
C PRO A 314 -26.13 17.46 -14.75
N GLU A 315 -26.40 16.20 -14.48
CA GLU A 315 -26.01 15.52 -13.25
C GLU A 315 -24.50 15.37 -13.14
N VAL A 316 -23.82 14.99 -14.24
CA VAL A 316 -22.35 14.92 -14.31
C VAL A 316 -21.73 16.30 -14.15
N ILE A 317 -22.29 17.33 -14.83
CA ILE A 317 -21.82 18.70 -14.71
C ILE A 317 -21.95 19.20 -13.28
N HIS A 318 -23.09 18.91 -12.61
CA HIS A 318 -23.28 19.27 -11.22
C HIS A 318 -22.32 18.52 -10.28
N ALA A 319 -22.05 17.24 -10.52
CA ALA A 319 -21.07 16.49 -9.75
C ALA A 319 -19.64 17.08 -9.88
N ILE A 320 -19.27 17.57 -11.09
CA ILE A 320 -18.00 18.28 -11.31
C ILE A 320 -17.99 19.59 -10.51
N GLU A 321 -19.09 20.34 -10.50
CA GLU A 321 -19.19 21.62 -9.79
C GLU A 321 -19.12 21.43 -8.25
N ALA A 322 -19.70 20.37 -7.73
CA ALA A 322 -19.90 20.15 -6.29
C ALA A 322 -18.79 19.33 -5.61
N HIS A 323 -17.83 18.73 -6.36
CA HIS A 323 -16.90 17.74 -5.79
C HIS A 323 -15.92 18.30 -4.73
N HIS A 324 -15.75 19.61 -4.66
CA HIS A 324 -15.01 20.27 -3.56
C HIS A 324 -15.91 20.83 -2.45
N GLY A 325 -17.21 20.67 -2.56
CA GLY A 325 -18.15 21.17 -1.56
C GLY A 325 -18.48 22.66 -1.66
N ASP A 326 -18.09 23.31 -2.76
CA ASP A 326 -18.36 24.75 -2.99
C ASP A 326 -19.83 25.01 -3.37
N VAL A 327 -20.54 23.98 -3.79
CA VAL A 327 -21.95 24.04 -4.20
C VAL A 327 -22.73 22.93 -3.49
N GLU A 328 -23.96 23.23 -3.11
CA GLU A 328 -24.86 22.29 -2.43
C GLU A 328 -25.16 21.08 -3.31
N THR A 329 -24.98 19.87 -2.78
CA THR A 329 -25.26 18.61 -3.49
C THR A 329 -26.76 18.39 -3.62
N ARG A 330 -27.19 17.88 -4.77
CA ARG A 330 -28.61 17.61 -5.07
C ARG A 330 -28.89 16.14 -5.23
#